data_54d5146ba89caed1747dc0858000ce5f
#
_entry.id   54d5146ba89caed1747dc0858000ce5f
#
_cell.length_a   1.000
_cell.length_b   1.000
_cell.length_c   1.000
_cell.angle_alpha   90.00
_cell.angle_beta   90.00
_cell.angle_gamma   90.00
#
_symmetry.space_group_name_H-M   'P 1'
#
loop_
_entity.id
_entity.type
_entity.pdbx_description
1 polymer ?
#
loop_
_entity_poly.entity_id
_entity_poly.type
_entity_poly.pdbx_seq_one_letter_code
_entity_poly.pdbx_strand_id
1 'polypeptide(L)'
;MSPAQPNGAGVISIVSGGWQSSVEMGRLIVDGYLSPLLNEKGFTVFAVRHGSSPRYPMSAIVSDVRRAVRFIRLHAGEYGVDPNRIGVYGGSAGGQLALLLGTTADSGDPSASDAVLRESSRVAAVVAYFPPTDLSRWGTQRIRQAFAAMRLTEAQAAEYSPIRFVSPGAAPSLIVHGDADTTVPMVEGETMHAALTKAGVPASFVRIEGAGHGFEGAELERASAAMVQWFEQHLRGAAK
;
A
#
# COMPACT_ATOMS: atom_id res chain seq x y z
N MET A 1 -14.06 8.52 -3.39
CA MET A 1 -14.56 8.69 -4.79
C MET A 1 -15.36 7.46 -5.15
N SER A 2 -16.64 7.64 -5.49
CA SER A 2 -17.55 6.54 -5.86
C SER A 2 -17.70 6.48 -7.38
N PRO A 3 -17.65 5.30 -7.99
CA PRO A 3 -17.80 5.14 -9.43
C PRO A 3 -19.26 5.27 -9.87
N ALA A 4 -19.48 5.63 -11.15
CA ALA A 4 -20.82 5.65 -11.73
C ALA A 4 -21.45 4.26 -11.82
N GLN A 5 -20.63 3.24 -12.03
CA GLN A 5 -21.02 1.83 -12.08
C GLN A 5 -20.13 1.02 -11.11
N PRO A 6 -20.54 0.86 -9.83
CA PRO A 6 -19.73 0.16 -8.84
C PRO A 6 -19.57 -1.33 -9.17
N ASN A 7 -18.33 -1.84 -9.08
CA ASN A 7 -18.05 -3.26 -9.17
C ASN A 7 -18.06 -3.98 -7.80
N GLY A 8 -18.34 -3.23 -6.73
CA GLY A 8 -18.38 -3.72 -5.35
C GLY A 8 -17.01 -3.90 -4.70
N ALA A 9 -15.91 -3.51 -5.33
CA ALA A 9 -14.59 -3.53 -4.71
C ALA A 9 -14.13 -2.13 -4.28
N GLY A 10 -13.41 -2.06 -3.17
CA GLY A 10 -12.78 -0.86 -2.66
C GLY A 10 -11.26 -0.88 -2.86
N VAL A 11 -10.67 0.25 -3.20
CA VAL A 11 -9.22 0.40 -3.29
C VAL A 11 -8.77 1.57 -2.44
N ILE A 12 -7.88 1.30 -1.50
CA ILE A 12 -7.26 2.30 -0.64
C ILE A 12 -5.98 2.81 -1.29
N SER A 13 -5.89 4.12 -1.47
CA SER A 13 -4.65 4.82 -1.79
C SER A 13 -4.02 5.36 -0.52
N ILE A 14 -2.83 4.89 -0.17
CA ILE A 14 -2.09 5.43 0.98
C ILE A 14 -1.36 6.70 0.55
N VAL A 15 -1.83 7.83 1.08
CA VAL A 15 -1.27 9.17 0.85
C VAL A 15 -0.01 9.33 1.71
N SER A 16 1.16 8.96 1.18
CA SER A 16 2.41 9.01 1.94
C SER A 16 3.62 9.23 1.01
N GLY A 17 4.37 10.30 1.27
CA GLY A 17 5.69 10.56 0.69
C GLY A 17 6.71 10.77 1.82
N GLY A 18 7.74 9.91 1.94
CA GLY A 18 8.69 9.98 3.07
C GLY A 18 8.01 9.87 4.45
N TRP A 19 6.91 9.11 4.56
CA TRP A 19 6.06 8.99 5.76
C TRP A 19 5.46 10.32 6.24
N GLN A 20 5.28 11.24 5.30
CA GLN A 20 4.50 12.44 5.48
C GLN A 20 3.21 12.35 4.68
N SER A 21 2.16 12.93 5.21
CA SER A 21 0.83 12.90 4.61
C SER A 21 0.12 14.23 4.86
N SER A 22 -0.56 14.76 3.84
CA SER A 22 -1.28 16.02 3.94
C SER A 22 -2.61 15.98 3.17
N VAL A 23 -3.47 16.95 3.44
CA VAL A 23 -4.72 17.14 2.68
C VAL A 23 -4.42 17.40 1.21
N GLU A 24 -3.40 18.20 0.95
CA GLU A 24 -3.00 18.60 -0.40
C GLU A 24 -2.49 17.40 -1.21
N MET A 25 -1.61 16.56 -0.62
CA MET A 25 -1.20 15.30 -1.24
C MET A 25 -2.40 14.38 -1.52
N GLY A 26 -3.36 14.33 -0.59
CA GLY A 26 -4.59 13.54 -0.78
C GLY A 26 -5.42 14.04 -1.96
N ARG A 27 -5.55 15.35 -2.13
CA ARG A 27 -6.22 15.95 -3.29
C ARG A 27 -5.49 15.63 -4.60
N LEU A 28 -4.17 15.76 -4.64
CA LEU A 28 -3.38 15.40 -5.82
C LEU A 28 -3.56 13.92 -6.21
N ILE A 29 -3.74 13.02 -5.26
CA ILE A 29 -4.02 11.61 -5.53
C ILE A 29 -5.44 11.41 -6.04
N VAL A 30 -6.43 12.06 -5.44
CA VAL A 30 -7.85 11.94 -5.83
C VAL A 30 -8.09 12.55 -7.20
N ASP A 31 -7.51 13.73 -7.46
CA ASP A 31 -7.70 14.47 -8.71
C ASP A 31 -6.70 14.05 -9.80
N GLY A 32 -5.68 13.25 -9.41
CA GLY A 32 -4.65 12.77 -10.33
C GLY A 32 -5.12 11.59 -11.19
N TYR A 33 -4.19 11.00 -11.94
CA TYR A 33 -4.49 9.99 -12.95
C TYR A 33 -4.99 8.65 -12.39
N LEU A 34 -4.40 8.14 -11.29
CA LEU A 34 -4.66 6.77 -10.81
C LEU A 34 -6.05 6.59 -10.21
N SER A 35 -6.53 7.56 -9.43
CA SER A 35 -7.85 7.43 -8.77
C SER A 35 -9.01 7.53 -9.77
N PRO A 36 -9.04 8.47 -10.70
CA PRO A 36 -10.04 8.47 -11.79
C PRO A 36 -10.00 7.18 -12.61
N LEU A 37 -8.82 6.68 -12.99
CA LEU A 37 -8.68 5.43 -13.76
C LEU A 37 -9.30 4.23 -13.03
N LEU A 38 -9.03 4.06 -11.73
CA LEU A 38 -9.65 3.00 -10.93
C LEU A 38 -11.17 3.19 -10.82
N ASN A 39 -11.61 4.43 -10.67
CA ASN A 39 -13.02 4.76 -10.57
C ASN A 39 -13.79 4.45 -11.87
N GLU A 40 -13.19 4.73 -13.05
CA GLU A 40 -13.73 4.32 -14.36
C GLU A 40 -13.88 2.81 -14.50
N LYS A 41 -13.04 2.03 -13.82
CA LYS A 41 -13.11 0.56 -13.76
C LYS A 41 -14.08 0.04 -12.70
N GLY A 42 -14.82 0.92 -12.06
CA GLY A 42 -15.86 0.58 -11.09
C GLY A 42 -15.38 0.40 -9.65
N PHE A 43 -14.11 0.68 -9.35
CA PHE A 43 -13.60 0.63 -7.98
C PHE A 43 -13.99 1.87 -7.18
N THR A 44 -14.46 1.68 -5.93
CA THR A 44 -14.59 2.78 -4.98
C THR A 44 -13.21 3.11 -4.40
N VAL A 45 -12.74 4.36 -4.59
CA VAL A 45 -11.38 4.76 -4.17
C VAL A 45 -11.42 5.57 -2.88
N PHE A 46 -10.56 5.21 -1.93
CA PHE A 46 -10.38 5.85 -0.64
C PHE A 46 -8.97 6.41 -0.52
N ALA A 47 -8.81 7.73 -0.48
CA ALA A 47 -7.53 8.36 -0.19
C ALA A 47 -7.33 8.42 1.34
N VAL A 48 -6.42 7.61 1.85
CA VAL A 48 -6.17 7.47 3.30
C VAL A 48 -4.93 8.24 3.68
N ARG A 49 -5.08 9.18 4.61
CA ARG A 49 -4.01 9.93 5.24
C ARG A 49 -3.68 9.37 6.62
N HIS A 50 -2.47 9.63 7.08
CA HIS A 50 -1.96 9.23 8.39
C HIS A 50 -1.25 10.39 9.09
N GLY A 51 -0.92 10.24 10.36
CA GLY A 51 -0.06 11.17 11.07
C GLY A 51 1.32 11.25 10.40
N SER A 52 1.90 12.46 10.33
CA SER A 52 3.14 12.70 9.59
C SER A 52 4.35 12.69 10.51
N SER A 53 5.43 11.99 10.09
CA SER A 53 6.76 12.11 10.70
C SER A 53 7.30 13.56 10.52
N PRO A 54 8.05 14.12 11.48
CA PRO A 54 8.48 13.53 12.75
C PRO A 54 7.50 13.72 13.93
N ARG A 55 6.38 14.41 13.71
CA ARG A 55 5.40 14.69 14.77
C ARG A 55 4.79 13.41 15.35
N TYR A 56 4.57 12.43 14.49
CA TYR A 56 4.02 11.13 14.84
C TYR A 56 5.05 10.03 14.59
N PRO A 57 5.25 9.09 15.53
CA PRO A 57 6.16 7.96 15.36
C PRO A 57 5.60 6.96 14.34
N MET A 58 6.45 6.08 13.82
CA MET A 58 6.06 5.04 12.85
C MET A 58 4.92 4.15 13.38
N SER A 59 4.92 3.84 14.66
CA SER A 59 3.84 3.07 15.30
C SER A 59 2.46 3.73 15.13
N ALA A 60 2.38 5.05 15.29
CA ALA A 60 1.15 5.80 15.07
C ALA A 60 0.75 5.80 13.58
N ILE A 61 1.71 6.02 12.67
CA ILE A 61 1.49 5.97 11.22
C ILE A 61 0.89 4.61 10.80
N VAL A 62 1.49 3.51 11.26
CA VAL A 62 1.01 2.15 10.97
C VAL A 62 -0.35 1.90 11.61
N SER A 63 -0.57 2.38 12.83
CA SER A 63 -1.89 2.29 13.50
C SER A 63 -2.97 3.02 12.71
N ASP A 64 -2.67 4.22 12.20
CA ASP A 64 -3.62 5.01 11.42
C ASP A 64 -4.06 4.28 10.13
N VAL A 65 -3.11 3.73 9.37
CA VAL A 65 -3.45 3.02 8.12
C VAL A 65 -4.22 1.71 8.40
N ARG A 66 -3.88 0.99 9.47
CA ARG A 66 -4.66 -0.19 9.90
C ARG A 66 -6.08 0.20 10.32
N ARG A 67 -6.20 1.27 11.11
CA ARG A 67 -7.49 1.79 11.54
C ARG A 67 -8.35 2.23 10.36
N ALA A 68 -7.76 2.83 9.33
CA ALA A 68 -8.47 3.21 8.12
C ALA A 68 -9.03 2.00 7.36
N VAL A 69 -8.26 0.91 7.22
CA VAL A 69 -8.76 -0.35 6.63
C VAL A 69 -9.96 -0.88 7.41
N ARG A 70 -9.87 -0.92 8.73
CA ARG A 70 -10.94 -1.39 9.62
C ARG A 70 -12.18 -0.51 9.54
N PHE A 71 -11.99 0.81 9.53
CA PHE A 71 -13.10 1.77 9.38
C PHE A 71 -13.83 1.58 8.05
N ILE A 72 -13.09 1.47 6.94
CA ILE A 72 -13.68 1.23 5.63
C ILE A 72 -14.42 -0.11 5.60
N ARG A 73 -13.90 -1.15 6.24
CA ARG A 73 -14.54 -2.46 6.33
C ARG A 73 -15.84 -2.39 7.14
N LEU A 74 -15.84 -1.74 8.29
CA LEU A 74 -17.02 -1.57 9.14
C LEU A 74 -18.14 -0.86 8.38
N HIS A 75 -17.81 0.13 7.55
CA HIS A 75 -18.76 0.94 6.79
C HIS A 75 -18.87 0.52 5.31
N ALA A 76 -18.36 -0.66 4.94
CA ALA A 76 -18.29 -1.08 3.55
C ALA A 76 -19.62 -1.05 2.83
N GLY A 77 -20.70 -1.45 3.49
CA GLY A 77 -22.08 -1.39 2.95
C GLY A 77 -22.53 0.01 2.59
N GLU A 78 -22.14 1.02 3.39
CA GLU A 78 -22.48 2.43 3.12
C GLU A 78 -21.78 2.97 1.87
N TYR A 79 -20.62 2.38 1.53
CA TYR A 79 -19.84 2.74 0.34
C TYR A 79 -20.14 1.87 -0.88
N GLY A 80 -21.05 0.89 -0.76
CA GLY A 80 -21.33 -0.08 -1.81
C GLY A 80 -20.16 -1.03 -2.09
N VAL A 81 -19.35 -1.35 -1.06
CA VAL A 81 -18.16 -2.17 -1.15
C VAL A 81 -18.37 -3.48 -0.37
N ASP A 82 -17.92 -4.59 -0.93
CA ASP A 82 -17.78 -5.86 -0.21
C ASP A 82 -16.60 -5.75 0.76
N PRO A 83 -16.78 -5.97 2.08
CA PRO A 83 -15.72 -5.86 3.07
C PRO A 83 -14.55 -6.83 2.84
N ASN A 84 -14.74 -7.88 2.05
CA ASN A 84 -13.68 -8.84 1.68
C ASN A 84 -12.94 -8.47 0.40
N ARG A 85 -13.37 -7.42 -0.31
CA ARG A 85 -12.82 -6.99 -1.60
C ARG A 85 -12.18 -5.60 -1.50
N ILE A 86 -11.32 -5.43 -0.50
CA ILE A 86 -10.58 -4.19 -0.24
C ILE A 86 -9.11 -4.41 -0.63
N GLY A 87 -8.65 -3.71 -1.67
CA GLY A 87 -7.25 -3.63 -2.06
C GLY A 87 -6.58 -2.38 -1.51
N VAL A 88 -5.25 -2.35 -1.57
CA VAL A 88 -4.47 -1.19 -1.16
C VAL A 88 -3.33 -0.93 -2.14
N TYR A 89 -3.05 0.35 -2.44
CA TYR A 89 -1.85 0.73 -3.16
C TYR A 89 -1.18 1.96 -2.56
N GLY A 90 0.10 2.11 -2.90
CA GLY A 90 0.87 3.29 -2.54
C GLY A 90 2.23 3.31 -3.24
N GLY A 91 2.85 4.49 -3.28
CA GLY A 91 4.19 4.70 -3.80
C GLY A 91 5.20 5.00 -2.68
N SER A 92 6.46 4.57 -2.85
CA SER A 92 7.55 4.87 -1.91
C SER A 92 7.19 4.46 -0.47
N ALA A 93 7.17 5.38 0.47
CA ALA A 93 6.72 5.14 1.84
C ALA A 93 5.28 4.59 1.90
N GLY A 94 4.38 5.03 1.01
CA GLY A 94 3.03 4.47 0.89
C GLY A 94 3.03 3.03 0.39
N GLY A 95 3.94 2.66 -0.51
CA GLY A 95 4.15 1.30 -0.97
C GLY A 95 4.67 0.38 0.13
N GLN A 96 5.58 0.87 0.98
CA GLN A 96 6.04 0.16 2.17
C GLN A 96 4.88 -0.09 3.15
N LEU A 97 4.06 0.93 3.44
CA LEU A 97 2.89 0.79 4.31
C LEU A 97 1.85 -0.17 3.73
N ALA A 98 1.65 -0.16 2.41
CA ALA A 98 0.75 -1.09 1.73
C ALA A 98 1.24 -2.56 1.86
N LEU A 99 2.53 -2.81 1.64
CA LEU A 99 3.13 -4.13 1.84
C LEU A 99 3.09 -4.56 3.31
N LEU A 100 3.32 -3.63 4.24
CA LEU A 100 3.24 -3.93 5.67
C LEU A 100 1.81 -4.34 6.07
N LEU A 101 0.77 -3.67 5.55
CA LEU A 101 -0.62 -4.10 5.71
C LEU A 101 -0.84 -5.51 5.15
N GLY A 102 -0.31 -5.79 3.96
CA GLY A 102 -0.45 -7.10 3.30
C GLY A 102 0.24 -8.25 4.03
N THR A 103 1.33 -7.97 4.77
CA THR A 103 2.14 -8.99 5.44
C THR A 103 1.88 -9.13 6.94
N THR A 104 1.28 -8.11 7.58
CA THR A 104 1.09 -8.07 9.05
C THR A 104 -0.37 -7.85 9.46
N ALA A 105 -1.33 -8.28 8.63
CA ALA A 105 -2.74 -8.12 8.92
C ALA A 105 -3.18 -8.96 10.12
N ASP A 106 -4.15 -8.44 10.88
CA ASP A 106 -4.78 -9.12 12.02
C ASP A 106 -6.31 -9.23 11.85
N SER A 107 -6.93 -10.04 12.68
CA SER A 107 -8.38 -10.29 12.65
C SER A 107 -9.21 -9.26 13.43
N GLY A 108 -8.55 -8.27 14.06
CA GLY A 108 -9.19 -7.36 15.00
C GLY A 108 -9.29 -7.94 16.42
N ASP A 109 -9.77 -7.11 17.35
CA ASP A 109 -10.02 -7.50 18.74
C ASP A 109 -11.53 -7.53 19.01
N PRO A 110 -12.17 -8.72 19.08
CA PRO A 110 -13.61 -8.83 19.31
C PRO A 110 -14.07 -8.21 20.65
N SER A 111 -13.16 -8.06 21.61
CA SER A 111 -13.45 -7.50 22.94
C SER A 111 -13.31 -5.98 23.02
N ALA A 112 -12.79 -5.34 21.96
CA ALA A 112 -12.59 -3.89 21.94
C ALA A 112 -13.91 -3.14 22.09
N SER A 113 -13.93 -2.09 22.90
CA SER A 113 -15.10 -1.18 23.05
C SER A 113 -15.37 -0.39 21.76
N ASP A 114 -14.31 -0.04 21.02
CA ASP A 114 -14.40 0.64 19.73
C ASP A 114 -14.74 -0.39 18.62
N ALA A 115 -15.90 -0.21 17.97
CA ALA A 115 -16.36 -1.09 16.89
C ALA A 115 -15.33 -1.21 15.74
N VAL A 116 -14.59 -0.14 15.43
CA VAL A 116 -13.57 -0.15 14.39
C VAL A 116 -12.45 -1.12 14.73
N LEU A 117 -12.06 -1.24 16.00
CA LEU A 117 -10.98 -2.14 16.41
C LEU A 117 -11.37 -3.61 16.40
N ARG A 118 -12.67 -3.93 16.37
CA ARG A 118 -13.17 -5.29 16.21
C ARG A 118 -13.02 -5.83 14.79
N GLU A 119 -12.93 -4.93 13.81
CA GLU A 119 -12.78 -5.31 12.41
C GLU A 119 -11.36 -5.77 12.08
N SER A 120 -11.24 -6.65 11.08
CA SER A 120 -9.95 -7.10 10.55
C SER A 120 -9.23 -5.98 9.77
N SER A 121 -7.90 -5.91 9.91
CA SER A 121 -7.04 -5.05 9.10
C SER A 121 -6.57 -5.70 7.78
N ARG A 122 -7.05 -6.91 7.43
CA ARG A 122 -6.64 -7.63 6.21
C ARG A 122 -7.02 -6.87 4.94
N VAL A 123 -6.15 -6.96 3.95
CA VAL A 123 -6.43 -6.50 2.58
C VAL A 123 -6.39 -7.69 1.62
N ALA A 124 -7.18 -7.64 0.56
CA ALA A 124 -7.31 -8.74 -0.40
C ALA A 124 -6.24 -8.71 -1.50
N ALA A 125 -5.67 -7.54 -1.77
CA ALA A 125 -4.58 -7.37 -2.73
C ALA A 125 -3.77 -6.11 -2.42
N VAL A 126 -2.48 -6.13 -2.79
CA VAL A 126 -1.55 -5.02 -2.63
C VAL A 126 -0.94 -4.65 -3.96
N VAL A 127 -0.78 -3.34 -4.21
CA VAL A 127 0.10 -2.82 -5.26
C VAL A 127 1.07 -1.82 -4.64
N ALA A 128 2.36 -2.06 -4.81
CA ALA A 128 3.41 -1.23 -4.27
C ALA A 128 4.32 -0.68 -5.38
N TYR A 129 4.34 0.62 -5.52
CA TYR A 129 5.24 1.31 -6.44
C TYR A 129 6.53 1.69 -5.73
N PHE A 130 7.67 1.25 -6.28
CA PHE A 130 9.03 1.54 -5.80
C PHE A 130 9.17 1.55 -4.26
N PRO A 131 8.71 0.47 -3.57
CA PRO A 131 8.65 0.44 -2.12
C PRO A 131 10.01 0.16 -1.49
N PRO A 132 10.40 0.83 -0.40
CA PRO A 132 11.41 0.31 0.50
C PRO A 132 10.84 -0.88 1.29
N THR A 133 11.55 -2.00 1.33
CA THR A 133 11.03 -3.26 1.88
C THR A 133 11.80 -3.78 3.09
N ASP A 134 13.06 -3.38 3.24
CA ASP A 134 13.89 -3.66 4.41
C ASP A 134 14.52 -2.37 4.96
N LEU A 135 13.81 -1.69 5.84
CA LEU A 135 14.29 -0.44 6.43
C LEU A 135 15.57 -0.61 7.28
N SER A 136 15.90 -1.83 7.72
CA SER A 136 17.12 -2.10 8.48
C SER A 136 18.37 -2.12 7.60
N ARG A 137 18.23 -2.49 6.33
CA ARG A 137 19.31 -2.50 5.34
C ARG A 137 19.67 -1.12 4.80
N TRP A 138 18.75 -0.21 4.83
CA TRP A 138 19.01 1.18 4.39
C TRP A 138 20.02 1.86 5.29
N GLY A 139 20.77 1.02 6.00
CA GLY A 139 21.97 1.33 6.72
C GLY A 139 22.20 2.79 6.84
N THR A 140 21.40 3.35 7.63
CA THR A 140 21.94 4.36 8.47
C THR A 140 22.24 5.73 7.81
N GLN A 141 22.93 5.82 6.68
CA GLN A 141 23.36 7.14 6.20
C GLN A 141 22.33 7.80 5.25
N ARG A 142 21.77 7.07 4.30
CA ARG A 142 20.83 7.63 3.31
C ARG A 142 19.41 7.84 3.87
N ILE A 143 18.90 6.85 4.62
CA ILE A 143 17.63 7.03 5.36
C ILE A 143 17.80 8.06 6.47
N ARG A 144 18.92 8.06 7.19
CA ARG A 144 19.18 9.09 8.21
C ARG A 144 19.28 10.49 7.62
N GLN A 145 19.75 10.66 6.40
CA GLN A 145 19.80 11.96 5.73
C GLN A 145 18.46 12.36 5.11
N ALA A 146 17.78 11.43 4.43
CA ALA A 146 16.48 11.69 3.81
C ALA A 146 15.31 11.64 4.82
N PHE A 147 15.45 10.82 5.87
CA PHE A 147 14.41 10.56 6.86
C PHE A 147 14.91 10.65 8.30
N ALA A 148 15.91 11.50 8.54
CA ALA A 148 16.49 11.74 9.87
C ALA A 148 15.41 12.06 10.94
N ALA A 149 14.28 12.61 10.49
CA ALA A 149 13.13 12.89 11.33
C ALA A 149 12.44 11.63 11.90
N MET A 150 12.59 10.46 11.25
CA MET A 150 11.95 9.23 11.74
C MET A 150 12.62 8.62 12.97
N ARG A 151 13.90 8.94 13.21
CA ARG A 151 14.68 8.51 14.40
C ARG A 151 14.48 7.03 14.78
N LEU A 152 14.30 6.16 13.80
CA LEU A 152 14.14 4.73 14.05
C LEU A 152 15.46 4.14 14.57
N THR A 153 15.38 3.36 15.63
CA THR A 153 16.44 2.43 15.99
C THR A 153 16.49 1.30 14.97
N GLU A 154 17.57 0.53 14.94
CA GLU A 154 17.68 -0.63 14.04
C GLU A 154 16.57 -1.66 14.31
N ALA A 155 16.25 -1.90 15.58
CA ALA A 155 15.16 -2.78 15.97
C ALA A 155 13.79 -2.28 15.44
N GLN A 156 13.51 -1.00 15.58
CA GLN A 156 12.29 -0.39 15.05
C GLN A 156 12.25 -0.41 13.51
N ALA A 157 13.39 -0.17 12.86
CA ALA A 157 13.47 -0.29 11.41
C ALA A 157 13.12 -1.72 10.95
N ALA A 158 13.60 -2.73 11.67
CA ALA A 158 13.26 -4.13 11.41
C ALA A 158 11.76 -4.42 11.62
N GLU A 159 11.16 -3.86 12.68
CA GLU A 159 9.73 -4.00 13.01
C GLU A 159 8.80 -3.46 11.91
N TYR A 160 9.25 -2.43 11.18
CA TYR A 160 8.48 -1.82 10.09
C TYR A 160 8.93 -2.25 8.68
N SER A 161 9.75 -3.29 8.57
CA SER A 161 10.22 -3.86 7.31
C SER A 161 9.29 -4.97 6.82
N PRO A 162 8.45 -4.75 5.78
CA PRO A 162 7.46 -5.75 5.34
C PRO A 162 8.07 -7.09 4.95
N ILE A 163 9.29 -7.12 4.44
CA ILE A 163 9.97 -8.35 4.03
C ILE A 163 10.15 -9.36 5.17
N ARG A 164 10.24 -8.88 6.41
CA ARG A 164 10.42 -9.74 7.60
C ARG A 164 9.18 -10.50 8.02
N PHE A 165 8.02 -10.09 7.49
CA PHE A 165 6.71 -10.65 7.84
C PHE A 165 6.09 -11.45 6.70
N VAL A 166 6.85 -11.70 5.64
CA VAL A 166 6.37 -12.52 4.53
C VAL A 166 6.08 -13.95 5.04
N SER A 167 4.85 -14.37 4.82
CA SER A 167 4.35 -15.70 5.21
C SER A 167 3.32 -16.17 4.18
N PRO A 168 2.94 -17.47 4.16
CA PRO A 168 1.91 -17.97 3.24
C PRO A 168 0.55 -17.27 3.34
N GLY A 169 0.29 -16.58 4.47
CA GLY A 169 -0.93 -15.81 4.71
C GLY A 169 -0.88 -14.35 4.24
N ALA A 170 0.24 -13.90 3.66
CA ALA A 170 0.36 -12.55 3.13
C ALA A 170 -0.57 -12.34 1.93
N ALA A 171 -1.01 -11.09 1.73
CA ALA A 171 -1.88 -10.75 0.61
C ALA A 171 -1.16 -10.83 -0.74
N PRO A 172 -1.85 -11.26 -1.81
CA PRO A 172 -1.36 -11.17 -3.19
C PRO A 172 -0.80 -9.78 -3.47
N SER A 173 0.42 -9.69 -4.01
CA SER A 173 1.13 -8.42 -4.12
C SER A 173 1.75 -8.21 -5.51
N LEU A 174 1.46 -7.05 -6.12
CA LEU A 174 2.15 -6.53 -7.29
C LEU A 174 3.19 -5.48 -6.83
N ILE A 175 4.41 -5.63 -7.31
CA ILE A 175 5.48 -4.64 -7.10
C ILE A 175 5.86 -4.05 -8.47
N VAL A 176 5.87 -2.74 -8.57
CA VAL A 176 6.28 -2.02 -9.78
C VAL A 176 7.47 -1.13 -9.44
N HIS A 177 8.57 -1.24 -10.17
CA HIS A 177 9.81 -0.53 -9.83
C HIS A 177 10.56 -0.07 -11.08
N GLY A 178 11.08 1.15 -11.03
CA GLY A 178 11.97 1.69 -12.06
C GLY A 178 13.40 1.17 -11.87
N ASP A 179 14.07 0.81 -12.94
CA ASP A 179 15.43 0.27 -12.85
C ASP A 179 16.54 1.33 -12.76
N ALA A 180 16.17 2.59 -13.00
CA ALA A 180 17.04 3.75 -12.76
C ALA A 180 16.72 4.47 -11.43
N ASP A 181 15.96 3.86 -10.52
CA ASP A 181 15.62 4.44 -9.23
C ASP A 181 16.85 4.55 -8.32
N THR A 182 17.32 5.79 -8.11
CA THR A 182 18.45 6.12 -7.23
C THR A 182 18.02 6.45 -5.80
N THR A 183 16.72 6.59 -5.53
CA THR A 183 16.15 6.87 -4.20
C THR A 183 15.90 5.58 -3.44
N VAL A 184 15.13 4.68 -4.03
CA VAL A 184 14.89 3.31 -3.53
C VAL A 184 15.45 2.34 -4.57
N PRO A 185 16.56 1.67 -4.34
CA PRO A 185 17.14 0.74 -5.32
C PRO A 185 16.13 -0.38 -5.68
N MET A 186 16.03 -0.70 -6.99
CA MET A 186 15.11 -1.72 -7.50
C MET A 186 15.25 -3.08 -6.81
N VAL A 187 16.45 -3.41 -6.30
CA VAL A 187 16.69 -4.63 -5.53
C VAL A 187 15.79 -4.80 -4.30
N GLU A 188 15.26 -3.71 -3.74
CA GLU A 188 14.27 -3.76 -2.66
C GLU A 188 12.97 -4.46 -3.14
N GLY A 189 12.46 -4.05 -4.29
CA GLY A 189 11.29 -4.68 -4.92
C GLY A 189 11.54 -6.11 -5.36
N GLU A 190 12.68 -6.38 -5.99
CA GLU A 190 13.06 -7.73 -6.43
C GLU A 190 13.17 -8.71 -5.26
N THR A 191 13.81 -8.29 -4.16
CA THR A 191 13.98 -9.11 -2.96
C THR A 191 12.62 -9.43 -2.32
N MET A 192 11.73 -8.44 -2.25
CA MET A 192 10.38 -8.64 -1.73
C MET A 192 9.55 -9.60 -2.60
N HIS A 193 9.59 -9.43 -3.91
CA HIS A 193 8.94 -10.32 -4.86
C HIS A 193 9.45 -11.77 -4.70
N ALA A 194 10.76 -11.97 -4.63
CA ALA A 194 11.37 -13.28 -4.43
C ALA A 194 10.93 -13.92 -3.10
N ALA A 195 10.85 -13.14 -2.02
CA ALA A 195 10.39 -13.62 -0.72
C ALA A 195 8.92 -14.06 -0.75
N LEU A 196 8.03 -13.27 -1.36
CA LEU A 196 6.62 -13.60 -1.52
C LEU A 196 6.43 -14.87 -2.36
N THR A 197 7.13 -14.97 -3.49
CA THR A 197 7.10 -16.16 -4.36
C THR A 197 7.57 -17.40 -3.62
N LYS A 198 8.67 -17.29 -2.86
CA LYS A 198 9.18 -18.40 -2.03
C LYS A 198 8.19 -18.84 -0.96
N ALA A 199 7.40 -17.93 -0.42
CA ALA A 199 6.35 -18.24 0.55
C ALA A 199 5.06 -18.80 -0.09
N GLY A 200 4.99 -18.93 -1.42
CA GLY A 200 3.81 -19.41 -2.13
C GLY A 200 2.70 -18.35 -2.25
N VAL A 201 3.01 -17.09 -1.99
CA VAL A 201 2.05 -15.98 -2.14
C VAL A 201 1.99 -15.58 -3.61
N PRO A 202 0.80 -15.39 -4.22
CA PRO A 202 0.68 -14.82 -5.55
C PRO A 202 1.39 -13.46 -5.60
N ALA A 203 2.43 -13.35 -6.42
CA ALA A 203 3.23 -12.14 -6.54
C ALA A 203 3.62 -11.88 -8.00
N SER A 204 3.67 -10.61 -8.36
CA SER A 204 4.16 -10.17 -9.68
C SER A 204 5.13 -8.99 -9.51
N PHE A 205 6.10 -8.91 -10.42
CA PHE A 205 7.07 -7.83 -10.47
C PHE A 205 7.06 -7.20 -11.86
N VAL A 206 6.86 -5.89 -11.91
CA VAL A 206 6.91 -5.12 -13.15
C VAL A 206 8.07 -4.14 -13.08
N ARG A 207 9.10 -4.38 -13.89
CA ARG A 207 10.20 -3.45 -14.11
C ARG A 207 9.77 -2.39 -15.12
N ILE A 208 9.99 -1.13 -14.78
CA ILE A 208 9.82 0.01 -15.70
C ILE A 208 11.21 0.47 -16.12
N GLU A 209 11.55 0.19 -17.38
CA GLU A 209 12.87 0.47 -17.94
C GLU A 209 13.11 1.98 -18.04
N GLY A 210 14.27 2.43 -17.59
CA GLY A 210 14.71 3.83 -17.59
C GLY A 210 14.05 4.71 -16.51
N ALA A 211 13.02 4.22 -15.81
CA ALA A 211 12.29 5.00 -14.83
C ALA A 211 13.06 5.17 -13.52
N GLY A 212 12.96 6.37 -12.94
CA GLY A 212 13.48 6.72 -11.62
C GLY A 212 12.49 6.45 -10.48
N HIS A 213 12.59 7.29 -9.42
CA HIS A 213 11.68 7.25 -8.26
C HIS A 213 10.39 8.01 -8.54
N GLY A 214 9.56 7.48 -9.41
CA GLY A 214 8.30 8.04 -9.90
C GLY A 214 8.07 7.61 -11.35
N PHE A 215 6.84 7.75 -11.81
CA PHE A 215 6.46 7.39 -13.19
C PHE A 215 5.68 8.54 -13.82
N GLU A 216 5.99 8.83 -15.09
CA GLU A 216 5.31 9.85 -15.88
C GLU A 216 5.03 9.31 -17.30
N GLY A 217 4.08 9.91 -18.01
CA GLY A 217 3.78 9.54 -19.40
C GLY A 217 3.56 8.03 -19.59
N ALA A 218 4.24 7.43 -20.56
CA ALA A 218 4.12 6.00 -20.89
C ALA A 218 4.53 5.06 -19.74
N GLU A 219 5.45 5.47 -18.87
CA GLU A 219 5.83 4.71 -17.66
C GLU A 219 4.65 4.60 -16.69
N LEU A 220 3.96 5.73 -16.45
CA LEU A 220 2.77 5.78 -15.59
C LEU A 220 1.62 4.98 -16.20
N GLU A 221 1.41 5.06 -17.52
CA GLU A 221 0.39 4.27 -18.22
C GLU A 221 0.64 2.76 -18.06
N ARG A 222 1.88 2.32 -18.24
CA ARG A 222 2.26 0.92 -18.06
C ARG A 222 2.10 0.45 -16.62
N ALA A 223 2.55 1.25 -15.65
CA ALA A 223 2.45 0.94 -14.23
C ALA A 223 0.99 0.87 -13.77
N SER A 224 0.15 1.82 -14.23
CA SER A 224 -1.27 1.86 -13.87
C SER A 224 -2.09 0.76 -14.54
N ALA A 225 -1.77 0.40 -15.77
CA ALA A 225 -2.41 -0.76 -16.45
C ALA A 225 -2.15 -2.05 -15.67
N ALA A 226 -0.91 -2.27 -15.20
CA ALA A 226 -0.58 -3.41 -14.36
C ALA A 226 -1.35 -3.41 -13.04
N MET A 227 -1.50 -2.24 -12.38
CA MET A 227 -2.29 -2.08 -11.15
C MET A 227 -3.76 -2.44 -11.38
N VAL A 228 -4.38 -1.90 -12.43
CA VAL A 228 -5.78 -2.18 -12.75
C VAL A 228 -5.98 -3.67 -12.97
N GLN A 229 -5.15 -4.29 -13.83
CA GLN A 229 -5.21 -5.72 -14.09
C GLN A 229 -5.08 -6.55 -12.81
N TRP A 230 -4.15 -6.17 -11.92
CA TRP A 230 -3.95 -6.84 -10.64
C TRP A 230 -5.18 -6.78 -9.75
N PHE A 231 -5.78 -5.60 -9.60
CA PHE A 231 -6.99 -5.45 -8.81
C PHE A 231 -8.20 -6.13 -9.45
N GLU A 232 -8.36 -6.08 -10.77
CA GLU A 232 -9.39 -6.84 -11.46
C GLU A 232 -9.25 -8.35 -11.23
N GLN A 233 -8.04 -8.88 -11.21
CA GLN A 233 -7.78 -10.30 -10.96
C GLN A 233 -8.07 -10.72 -9.53
N HIS A 234 -7.63 -9.92 -8.55
CA HIS A 234 -7.63 -10.30 -7.13
C HIS A 234 -8.82 -9.74 -6.31
N LEU A 235 -9.53 -8.75 -6.85
CA LEU A 235 -10.71 -8.17 -6.21
C LEU A 235 -12.02 -8.51 -6.95
N ARG A 236 -12.02 -9.44 -7.90
CA ARG A 236 -13.26 -9.91 -8.53
C ARG A 236 -14.13 -10.62 -7.49
N GLY A 237 -15.42 -10.29 -7.45
CA GLY A 237 -16.40 -11.11 -6.78
C GLY A 237 -16.55 -12.46 -7.52
N ALA A 238 -17.05 -13.47 -6.83
CA ALA A 238 -17.53 -14.67 -7.50
C ALA A 238 -18.49 -14.22 -8.61
N ALA A 239 -18.29 -14.73 -9.83
CA ALA A 239 -19.26 -14.52 -10.91
C ALA A 239 -20.63 -15.00 -10.39
N LYS A 240 -21.61 -14.09 -10.40
CA LYS A 240 -23.00 -14.43 -10.05
C LYS A 240 -23.58 -15.32 -11.13
#